data_491cca27d67368141213e15b127b7bef
#
_entry.id   491cca27d67368141213e15b127b7bef
#
_cell.length_a   1.000
_cell.length_b   1.000
_cell.length_c   1.000
_cell.angle_alpha   90.00
_cell.angle_beta   90.00
_cell.angle_gamma   90.00
#
_symmetry.space_group_name_H-M   'P 1'
#
loop_
_entity.id
_entity.type
_entity.pdbx_description
1 polymer ?
#
loop_
_entity_poly.entity_id
_entity_poly.type
_entity_poly.pdbx_seq_one_letter_code
_entity_poly.pdbx_strand_id
1 'polypeptide(L)'
;MKNKKYNLKYFEDISELHNFLIKAYEFVKQHFLIYETKVSHSLSHIIRVASLCSELAPQLDAALDVLLVAALFHDVGRPMEEITGKCHAELSSEIAKEYLERQSRNELIPEVCTAISSHRFSKNIEATTKESKILKDADGLDALGVIGVYRTISYSTEKGLNLEEARKHFDDKLLKLSSLMHFPLTKKIAEEESKILKKFAEEMDVSINRSKLGFLLDNLI
;
A
#
# COMPACT_ATOMS: atom_id res chain seq x y z
N MET A 1 11.61 -16.34 -21.55
CA MET A 1 11.53 -15.24 -20.54
C MET A 1 12.74 -14.35 -20.77
N LYS A 2 12.57 -13.08 -21.16
CA LYS A 2 13.69 -12.13 -21.32
C LYS A 2 14.32 -11.90 -19.95
N ASN A 3 15.64 -12.10 -19.83
CA ASN A 3 16.41 -11.73 -18.65
C ASN A 3 16.20 -10.24 -18.37
N LYS A 4 15.27 -9.89 -17.48
CA LYS A 4 15.18 -8.53 -16.94
C LYS A 4 16.42 -8.33 -16.08
N LYS A 5 17.32 -7.46 -16.51
CA LYS A 5 18.49 -7.07 -15.72
C LYS A 5 17.98 -6.16 -14.60
N TYR A 6 17.85 -6.69 -13.40
CA TYR A 6 17.48 -5.91 -12.22
C TYR A 6 18.66 -5.03 -11.77
N ASN A 7 18.35 -3.83 -11.35
CA ASN A 7 19.30 -2.95 -10.70
C ASN A 7 19.37 -3.30 -9.20
N LEU A 8 20.48 -3.87 -8.74
CA LEU A 8 20.78 -4.15 -7.33
C LEU A 8 21.87 -3.19 -6.88
N LYS A 9 21.66 -2.53 -5.75
CA LYS A 9 22.58 -1.53 -5.23
C LYS A 9 23.46 -2.07 -4.10
N TYR A 10 22.94 -2.97 -3.27
CA TYR A 10 23.56 -3.43 -2.04
C TYR A 10 23.70 -4.95 -1.93
N PHE A 11 23.12 -5.71 -2.84
CA PHE A 11 23.24 -7.17 -2.91
C PHE A 11 24.06 -7.56 -4.14
N GLU A 12 24.92 -8.57 -4.00
CA GLU A 12 25.78 -9.04 -5.07
C GLU A 12 24.99 -9.65 -6.22
N ASP A 13 23.93 -10.39 -5.89
CA ASP A 13 23.05 -11.02 -6.86
C ASP A 13 21.61 -11.24 -6.33
N ILE A 14 20.75 -11.72 -7.23
CA ILE A 14 19.33 -12.01 -6.92
C ILE A 14 19.19 -13.15 -5.89
N SER A 15 20.12 -14.10 -5.84
CA SER A 15 20.05 -15.23 -4.89
C SER A 15 20.30 -14.75 -3.46
N GLU A 16 21.27 -13.86 -3.29
CA GLU A 16 21.52 -13.25 -1.98
C GLU A 16 20.33 -12.42 -1.52
N LEU A 17 19.80 -11.56 -2.40
CA LEU A 17 18.59 -10.78 -2.12
C LEU A 17 17.41 -11.69 -1.77
N HIS A 18 17.15 -12.73 -2.53
CA HIS A 18 16.08 -13.70 -2.28
C HIS A 18 16.17 -14.32 -0.89
N ASN A 19 17.35 -14.80 -0.51
CA ASN A 19 17.58 -15.38 0.81
C ASN A 19 17.36 -14.38 1.95
N PHE A 20 17.74 -13.14 1.74
CA PHE A 20 17.48 -12.06 2.69
C PHE A 20 15.98 -11.76 2.82
N LEU A 21 15.26 -11.64 1.69
CA LEU A 21 13.83 -11.34 1.66
C LEU A 21 12.99 -12.42 2.32
N ILE A 22 13.37 -13.71 2.22
CA ILE A 22 12.69 -14.79 2.94
C ILE A 22 12.77 -14.55 4.46
N LYS A 23 13.96 -14.23 4.98
CA LYS A 23 14.14 -13.98 6.43
C LYS A 23 13.37 -12.70 6.86
N ALA A 24 13.43 -11.67 6.06
CA ALA A 24 12.69 -10.43 6.31
C ALA A 24 11.17 -10.67 6.32
N TYR A 25 10.66 -11.43 5.37
CA TYR A 25 9.25 -11.81 5.31
C TYR A 25 8.80 -12.60 6.54
N GLU A 26 9.56 -13.61 6.97
CA GLU A 26 9.23 -14.38 8.17
C GLU A 26 9.25 -13.50 9.44
N PHE A 27 10.18 -12.53 9.54
CA PHE A 27 10.18 -11.56 10.63
C PHE A 27 8.90 -10.70 10.62
N VAL A 28 8.56 -10.12 9.47
CA VAL A 28 7.34 -9.29 9.31
C VAL A 28 6.09 -10.12 9.61
N LYS A 29 6.00 -11.35 9.11
CA LYS A 29 4.89 -12.26 9.37
C LYS A 29 4.71 -12.56 10.86
N GLN A 30 5.79 -12.84 11.59
CA GLN A 30 5.72 -13.04 13.04
C GLN A 30 5.24 -11.78 13.76
N HIS A 31 5.68 -10.60 13.33
CA HIS A 31 5.23 -9.34 13.90
C HIS A 31 3.70 -9.14 13.73
N PHE A 32 3.17 -9.45 12.55
CA PHE A 32 1.73 -9.39 12.29
C PHE A 32 0.91 -10.42 13.08
N LEU A 33 1.47 -11.61 13.34
CA LEU A 33 0.81 -12.63 14.17
C LEU A 33 0.71 -12.22 15.64
N ILE A 34 1.74 -11.54 16.17
CA ILE A 34 1.78 -11.10 17.58
C ILE A 34 0.73 -10.00 17.86
N TYR A 35 0.49 -9.11 16.90
CA TYR A 35 -0.31 -7.89 17.12
C TYR A 35 -1.69 -7.94 16.47
N GLU A 36 -2.21 -9.09 16.06
CA GLU A 36 -3.54 -9.27 15.44
C GLU A 36 -3.89 -8.17 14.41
N THR A 37 -3.53 -8.37 13.17
CA THR A 37 -3.77 -7.36 12.13
C THR A 37 -5.19 -7.39 11.56
N LYS A 38 -5.71 -6.20 11.23
CA LYS A 38 -6.99 -6.06 10.53
C LYS A 38 -6.89 -6.54 9.08
N VAL A 39 -8.01 -7.02 8.54
CA VAL A 39 -8.10 -7.53 7.15
C VAL A 39 -7.69 -6.48 6.13
N SER A 40 -8.05 -5.22 6.37
CA SER A 40 -7.74 -4.08 5.48
C SER A 40 -6.23 -3.79 5.34
N HIS A 41 -5.41 -4.24 6.31
CA HIS A 41 -3.95 -4.08 6.35
C HIS A 41 -3.25 -5.39 6.73
N SER A 42 -3.51 -6.42 5.95
CA SER A 42 -2.99 -7.77 6.20
C SER A 42 -1.63 -8.00 5.53
N LEU A 43 -0.97 -9.09 5.89
CA LEU A 43 0.27 -9.53 5.25
C LEU A 43 0.14 -9.66 3.72
N SER A 44 -1.06 -10.01 3.23
CA SER A 44 -1.31 -10.09 1.78
C SER A 44 -1.22 -8.72 1.08
N HIS A 45 -1.55 -7.62 1.76
CA HIS A 45 -1.32 -6.27 1.25
C HIS A 45 0.18 -6.01 1.05
N ILE A 46 1.00 -6.30 2.05
CA ILE A 46 2.45 -6.13 1.95
C ILE A 46 3.02 -6.90 0.75
N ILE A 47 2.60 -8.14 0.53
CA ILE A 47 3.07 -8.95 -0.59
C ILE A 47 2.61 -8.38 -1.94
N ARG A 48 1.38 -7.87 -2.06
CA ARG A 48 0.91 -7.24 -3.31
C ARG A 48 1.69 -5.95 -3.61
N VAL A 49 1.94 -5.12 -2.60
CA VAL A 49 2.77 -3.91 -2.75
C VAL A 49 4.21 -4.29 -3.17
N ALA A 50 4.82 -5.30 -2.55
CA ALA A 50 6.14 -5.79 -2.94
C ALA A 50 6.16 -6.33 -4.38
N SER A 51 5.09 -7.04 -4.80
CA SER A 51 4.94 -7.53 -6.18
C SER A 51 4.85 -6.36 -7.18
N LEU A 52 4.02 -5.35 -6.90
CA LEU A 52 3.95 -4.13 -7.71
C LEU A 52 5.31 -3.43 -7.79
N CYS A 53 6.01 -3.29 -6.67
CA CYS A 53 7.36 -2.75 -6.62
C CYS A 53 8.33 -3.54 -7.52
N SER A 54 8.27 -4.88 -7.49
CA SER A 54 9.13 -5.73 -8.33
C SER A 54 8.85 -5.58 -9.83
N GLU A 55 7.61 -5.29 -10.21
CA GLU A 55 7.21 -5.05 -11.60
C GLU A 55 7.59 -3.64 -12.08
N LEU A 56 7.51 -2.65 -11.20
CA LEU A 56 7.79 -1.24 -11.50
C LEU A 56 9.30 -0.94 -11.52
N ALA A 57 10.09 -1.57 -10.63
CA ALA A 57 11.52 -1.28 -10.48
C ALA A 57 12.31 -1.35 -11.81
N PRO A 58 12.21 -2.44 -12.63
CA PRO A 58 12.96 -2.52 -13.88
C PRO A 58 12.45 -1.57 -14.97
N GLN A 59 11.19 -1.11 -14.88
CA GLN A 59 10.60 -0.20 -15.85
C GLN A 59 10.97 1.26 -15.54
N LEU A 60 11.29 1.55 -14.29
CA LEU A 60 11.64 2.89 -13.80
C LEU A 60 13.12 3.00 -13.43
N ASP A 61 13.91 1.96 -13.72
CA ASP A 61 15.35 1.91 -13.39
C ASP A 61 15.62 2.27 -11.90
N ALA A 62 14.95 1.57 -10.99
CA ALA A 62 15.08 1.74 -9.55
C ALA A 62 15.87 0.60 -8.92
N ALA A 63 16.45 0.85 -7.74
CA ALA A 63 17.15 -0.14 -6.95
C ALA A 63 16.15 -1.15 -6.37
N LEU A 64 16.11 -2.36 -6.97
CA LEU A 64 15.14 -3.40 -6.62
C LEU A 64 15.27 -3.86 -5.18
N ASP A 65 16.48 -4.01 -4.70
CA ASP A 65 16.79 -4.47 -3.34
C ASP A 65 16.27 -3.48 -2.29
N VAL A 66 16.58 -2.19 -2.43
CA VAL A 66 16.07 -1.13 -1.55
C VAL A 66 14.52 -1.15 -1.56
N LEU A 67 13.94 -1.21 -2.75
CA LEU A 67 12.51 -1.11 -2.93
C LEU A 67 11.75 -2.31 -2.33
N LEU A 68 12.25 -3.55 -2.52
CA LEU A 68 11.62 -4.74 -1.97
C LEU A 68 11.74 -4.81 -0.44
N VAL A 69 12.89 -4.43 0.11
CA VAL A 69 13.05 -4.36 1.57
C VAL A 69 12.10 -3.30 2.14
N ALA A 70 12.06 -2.11 1.56
CA ALA A 70 11.13 -1.06 2.01
C ALA A 70 9.67 -1.50 1.89
N ALA A 71 9.28 -2.19 0.81
CA ALA A 71 7.93 -2.70 0.61
C ALA A 71 7.53 -3.76 1.65
N LEU A 72 8.44 -4.66 2.04
CA LEU A 72 8.15 -5.64 3.09
C LEU A 72 7.91 -4.99 4.46
N PHE A 73 8.60 -3.90 4.76
CA PHE A 73 8.53 -3.27 6.08
C PHE A 73 7.56 -2.09 6.17
N HIS A 74 7.02 -1.54 5.06
CA HIS A 74 6.34 -0.24 5.07
C HIS A 74 5.18 -0.11 6.07
N ASP A 75 4.44 -1.17 6.29
CA ASP A 75 3.27 -1.21 7.18
C ASP A 75 3.47 -2.11 8.42
N VAL A 76 4.71 -2.60 8.71
CA VAL A 76 4.97 -3.48 9.86
C VAL A 76 4.62 -2.84 11.21
N GLY A 77 4.69 -1.53 11.31
CA GLY A 77 4.29 -0.75 12.50
C GLY A 77 2.79 -0.45 12.60
N ARG A 78 1.99 -0.81 11.60
CA ARG A 78 0.55 -0.51 11.56
C ARG A 78 -0.24 -1.04 12.76
N PRO A 79 -0.03 -2.28 13.23
CA PRO A 79 -0.74 -2.79 14.40
C PRO A 79 -0.45 -1.99 15.67
N MET A 80 0.73 -1.39 15.76
CA MET A 80 1.16 -0.62 16.93
C MET A 80 0.62 0.83 16.92
N GLU A 81 0.19 1.37 15.78
CA GLU A 81 -0.36 2.74 15.67
C GLU A 81 -1.57 2.94 16.59
N GLU A 82 -2.47 1.97 16.66
CA GLU A 82 -3.67 2.05 17.53
C GLU A 82 -3.32 1.96 19.02
N ILE A 83 -2.25 1.24 19.36
CA ILE A 83 -1.82 1.04 20.76
C ILE A 83 -1.03 2.24 21.27
N THR A 84 -0.13 2.78 20.43
CA THR A 84 0.86 3.78 20.84
C THR A 84 0.46 5.22 20.50
N GLY A 85 -0.47 5.40 19.55
CA GLY A 85 -0.79 6.70 18.96
C GLY A 85 0.29 7.29 18.05
N LYS A 86 1.44 6.59 17.88
CA LYS A 86 2.50 7.00 16.96
C LYS A 86 2.17 6.63 15.53
N CYS A 87 2.69 7.39 14.58
CA CYS A 87 2.49 7.14 13.14
C CYS A 87 3.10 5.77 12.74
N HIS A 88 2.31 4.90 12.08
CA HIS A 88 2.81 3.60 11.65
C HIS A 88 4.02 3.69 10.71
N ALA A 89 4.12 4.73 9.87
CA ALA A 89 5.27 4.89 8.98
C ALA A 89 6.57 5.17 9.77
N GLU A 90 6.49 5.91 10.88
CA GLU A 90 7.61 6.14 11.79
C GLU A 90 7.98 4.83 12.51
N LEU A 91 6.98 4.15 13.10
CA LEU A 91 7.17 2.85 13.75
C LEU A 91 7.75 1.80 12.79
N SER A 92 7.24 1.73 11.56
CA SER A 92 7.74 0.82 10.53
C SER A 92 9.20 1.10 10.16
N SER A 93 9.57 2.38 10.08
CA SER A 93 10.95 2.81 9.82
C SER A 93 11.90 2.44 10.98
N GLU A 94 11.45 2.61 12.23
CA GLU A 94 12.21 2.20 13.41
C GLU A 94 12.42 0.67 13.44
N ILE A 95 11.36 -0.11 13.20
CA ILE A 95 11.43 -1.59 13.17
C ILE A 95 12.33 -2.07 12.03
N ALA A 96 12.22 -1.47 10.82
CA ALA A 96 13.07 -1.80 9.69
C ALA A 96 14.55 -1.52 9.98
N LYS A 97 14.84 -0.36 10.60
CA LYS A 97 16.19 0.02 11.02
C LYS A 97 16.79 -1.03 11.98
N GLU A 98 16.07 -1.36 13.06
CA GLU A 98 16.54 -2.34 14.03
C GLU A 98 16.78 -3.73 13.39
N TYR A 99 15.89 -4.15 12.49
CA TYR A 99 16.07 -5.39 11.76
C TYR A 99 17.33 -5.38 10.89
N LEU A 100 17.54 -4.31 10.11
CA LEU A 100 18.70 -4.15 9.25
C LEU A 100 20.01 -4.12 10.03
N GLU A 101 20.06 -3.43 11.17
CA GLU A 101 21.21 -3.41 12.09
C GLU A 101 21.55 -4.83 12.57
N ARG A 102 20.55 -5.60 13.01
CA ARG A 102 20.73 -7.01 13.45
C ARG A 102 21.21 -7.93 12.33
N GLN A 103 20.86 -7.62 11.09
CA GLN A 103 21.32 -8.37 9.91
C GLN A 103 22.65 -7.85 9.33
N SER A 104 23.29 -6.87 9.99
CA SER A 104 24.54 -6.21 9.52
C SER A 104 24.38 -5.59 8.11
N ARG A 105 23.20 -5.04 7.81
CA ARG A 105 22.85 -4.37 6.54
C ARG A 105 22.66 -2.86 6.73
N ASN A 106 23.59 -2.23 7.45
CA ASN A 106 23.50 -0.81 7.79
C ASN A 106 23.47 0.12 6.57
N GLU A 107 24.05 -0.31 5.46
CA GLU A 107 24.10 0.41 4.19
C GLU A 107 22.71 0.63 3.56
N LEU A 108 21.75 -0.25 3.84
CA LEU A 108 20.36 -0.12 3.37
C LEU A 108 19.55 0.91 4.17
N ILE A 109 19.91 1.16 5.43
CA ILE A 109 19.09 1.92 6.38
C ILE A 109 18.66 3.29 5.84
N PRO A 110 19.56 4.14 5.29
CA PRO A 110 19.16 5.48 4.89
C PRO A 110 18.05 5.49 3.84
N GLU A 111 18.17 4.65 2.81
CA GLU A 111 17.23 4.65 1.69
C GLU A 111 15.93 3.90 2.02
N VAL A 112 16.02 2.77 2.71
CA VAL A 112 14.86 2.00 3.15
C VAL A 112 14.01 2.82 4.13
N CYS A 113 14.63 3.42 5.15
CA CYS A 113 13.91 4.23 6.12
C CYS A 113 13.29 5.49 5.50
N THR A 114 13.98 6.13 4.53
CA THR A 114 13.43 7.26 3.78
C THR A 114 12.18 6.85 2.99
N ALA A 115 12.24 5.71 2.30
CA ALA A 115 11.10 5.20 1.54
C ALA A 115 9.91 4.87 2.45
N ILE A 116 10.15 4.18 3.57
CA ILE A 116 9.12 3.82 4.53
C ILE A 116 8.49 5.08 5.17
N SER A 117 9.30 6.02 5.66
CA SER A 117 8.77 7.20 6.36
C SER A 117 7.91 8.09 5.48
N SER A 118 8.14 8.10 4.16
CA SER A 118 7.44 8.97 3.21
C SER A 118 6.29 8.29 2.45
N HIS A 119 6.02 6.99 2.67
CA HIS A 119 5.00 6.27 1.88
C HIS A 119 3.57 6.75 2.19
N ARG A 120 3.27 7.19 3.42
CA ARG A 120 1.92 7.54 3.85
C ARG A 120 1.39 8.80 3.16
N PHE A 121 0.30 8.68 2.38
CA PHE A 121 -0.34 9.80 1.69
C PHE A 121 -0.87 10.89 2.63
N SER A 122 -1.42 10.53 3.79
CA SER A 122 -2.11 11.47 4.69
C SER A 122 -1.19 12.41 5.49
N LYS A 123 0.13 12.17 5.51
CA LYS A 123 1.09 12.97 6.30
C LYS A 123 1.81 14.05 5.47
N ASN A 124 1.55 14.16 4.16
CA ASN A 124 2.22 15.11 3.26
C ASN A 124 3.76 15.10 3.33
N ILE A 125 4.37 13.98 3.76
CA ILE A 125 5.82 13.82 3.70
C ILE A 125 6.18 13.59 2.23
N GLU A 126 7.05 14.45 1.71
CA GLU A 126 7.49 14.37 0.33
C GLU A 126 8.36 13.12 0.11
N ALA A 127 8.02 12.33 -0.89
CA ALA A 127 8.85 11.24 -1.37
C ALA A 127 9.98 11.82 -2.23
N THR A 128 11.21 11.83 -1.71
CA THR A 128 12.35 12.51 -2.35
C THR A 128 13.17 11.61 -3.26
N THR A 129 13.25 10.30 -2.97
CA THR A 129 13.99 9.34 -3.78
C THR A 129 13.07 8.66 -4.81
N LYS A 130 13.67 8.05 -5.83
CA LYS A 130 12.93 7.26 -6.83
C LYS A 130 12.19 6.09 -6.17
N GLU A 131 12.87 5.37 -5.29
CA GLU A 131 12.35 4.24 -4.54
C GLU A 131 11.19 4.65 -3.62
N SER A 132 11.30 5.77 -2.92
CA SER A 132 10.22 6.28 -2.09
C SER A 132 8.97 6.66 -2.90
N LYS A 133 9.14 7.24 -4.09
CA LYS A 133 8.04 7.55 -5.01
C LYS A 133 7.37 6.29 -5.53
N ILE A 134 8.17 5.27 -5.91
CA ILE A 134 7.63 3.99 -6.40
C ILE A 134 6.88 3.24 -5.30
N LEU A 135 7.43 3.17 -4.09
CA LEU A 135 6.75 2.53 -2.96
C LEU A 135 5.40 3.21 -2.66
N LYS A 136 5.38 4.54 -2.63
CA LYS A 136 4.16 5.32 -2.42
C LYS A 136 3.12 5.09 -3.52
N ASP A 137 3.56 5.05 -4.78
CA ASP A 137 2.68 4.74 -5.91
C ASP A 137 2.16 3.31 -5.85
N ALA A 138 3.01 2.32 -5.52
CA ALA A 138 2.63 0.91 -5.39
C ALA A 138 1.60 0.68 -4.28
N ASP A 139 1.78 1.32 -3.11
CA ASP A 139 0.79 1.30 -2.02
C ASP A 139 -0.54 1.94 -2.47
N GLY A 140 -0.47 3.07 -3.17
CA GLY A 140 -1.64 3.72 -3.77
C GLY A 140 -2.36 2.84 -4.80
N LEU A 141 -1.62 2.14 -5.66
CA LEU A 141 -2.18 1.22 -6.66
C LEU A 141 -2.91 0.03 -6.00
N ASP A 142 -2.40 -0.52 -4.88
CA ASP A 142 -3.08 -1.59 -4.12
C ASP A 142 -4.39 -1.11 -3.45
N ALA A 143 -4.64 0.20 -3.42
CA ALA A 143 -5.90 0.77 -2.96
C ALA A 143 -6.90 1.03 -4.11
N LEU A 144 -6.60 0.60 -5.34
CA LEU A 144 -7.44 0.77 -6.52
C LEU A 144 -7.98 -0.58 -7.02
N GLY A 145 -8.79 -0.54 -8.06
CA GLY A 145 -9.36 -1.73 -8.69
C GLY A 145 -10.23 -2.56 -7.75
N VAL A 146 -10.31 -3.85 -8.02
CA VAL A 146 -11.10 -4.83 -7.23
C VAL A 146 -10.58 -4.92 -5.79
N ILE A 147 -9.25 -4.87 -5.61
CA ILE A 147 -8.64 -4.89 -4.27
C ILE A 147 -9.03 -3.64 -3.48
N GLY A 148 -9.05 -2.48 -4.12
CA GLY A 148 -9.49 -1.23 -3.50
C GLY A 148 -10.93 -1.29 -3.00
N VAL A 149 -11.84 -1.86 -3.79
CA VAL A 149 -13.23 -2.12 -3.37
C VAL A 149 -13.26 -3.02 -2.13
N TYR A 150 -12.58 -4.19 -2.19
CA TYR A 150 -12.55 -5.14 -1.08
C TYR A 150 -11.98 -4.51 0.20
N ARG A 151 -10.86 -3.80 0.11
CA ARG A 151 -10.23 -3.14 1.27
C ARG A 151 -11.12 -2.05 1.86
N THR A 152 -11.82 -1.28 1.02
CA THR A 152 -12.72 -0.22 1.48
C THR A 152 -13.92 -0.80 2.24
N ILE A 153 -14.53 -1.86 1.73
CA ILE A 153 -15.65 -2.53 2.41
C ILE A 153 -15.17 -3.15 3.73
N SER A 154 -14.02 -3.84 3.73
CA SER A 154 -13.44 -4.39 4.96
C SER A 154 -13.17 -3.31 5.99
N TYR A 155 -12.52 -2.21 5.61
CA TYR A 155 -12.25 -1.07 6.49
C TYR A 155 -13.54 -0.45 7.05
N SER A 156 -14.56 -0.27 6.20
CA SER A 156 -15.83 0.29 6.63
C SER A 156 -16.54 -0.60 7.65
N THR A 157 -16.51 -1.92 7.44
CA THR A 157 -17.05 -2.91 8.38
C THR A 157 -16.27 -2.89 9.70
N GLU A 158 -14.93 -2.88 9.66
CA GLU A 158 -14.07 -2.82 10.85
C GLU A 158 -14.29 -1.55 11.69
N LYS A 159 -14.72 -0.46 11.05
CA LYS A 159 -15.00 0.84 11.70
C LYS A 159 -16.49 1.05 12.03
N GLY A 160 -17.37 0.11 11.68
CA GLY A 160 -18.81 0.26 11.89
C GLY A 160 -19.44 1.36 11.05
N LEU A 161 -18.86 1.70 9.90
CA LEU A 161 -19.37 2.72 8.99
C LEU A 161 -20.57 2.19 8.21
N ASN A 162 -21.55 3.06 7.95
CA ASN A 162 -22.68 2.76 7.08
C ASN A 162 -22.31 2.86 5.59
N LEU A 163 -23.28 2.57 4.71
CA LEU A 163 -23.05 2.52 3.27
C LEU A 163 -22.69 3.90 2.68
N GLU A 164 -23.33 4.96 3.17
CA GLU A 164 -23.09 6.34 2.75
C GLU A 164 -21.68 6.81 3.14
N GLU A 165 -21.23 6.47 4.34
CA GLU A 165 -19.89 6.78 4.81
C GLU A 165 -18.83 5.99 4.02
N ALA A 166 -19.09 4.71 3.74
CA ALA A 166 -18.23 3.91 2.86
C ALA A 166 -18.16 4.53 1.46
N ARG A 167 -19.31 4.94 0.88
CA ARG A 167 -19.39 5.60 -0.43
C ARG A 167 -18.56 6.89 -0.48
N LYS A 168 -18.68 7.71 0.57
CA LYS A 168 -17.92 8.97 0.68
C LYS A 168 -16.40 8.73 0.64
N HIS A 169 -15.93 7.62 1.21
CA HIS A 169 -14.51 7.28 1.21
C HIS A 169 -13.94 7.11 -0.22
N PHE A 170 -14.75 6.64 -1.18
CA PHE A 170 -14.33 6.57 -2.59
C PHE A 170 -14.01 7.97 -3.15
N ASP A 171 -14.85 8.97 -2.91
CA ASP A 171 -14.65 10.34 -3.42
C ASP A 171 -13.55 11.09 -2.67
N ASP A 172 -13.53 10.96 -1.37
CA ASP A 172 -12.61 11.73 -0.52
C ASP A 172 -11.15 11.29 -0.70
N LYS A 173 -10.92 10.01 -1.00
CA LYS A 173 -9.57 9.44 -1.06
C LYS A 173 -9.29 8.66 -2.35
N LEU A 174 -10.01 7.59 -2.62
CA LEU A 174 -9.58 6.60 -3.61
C LEU A 174 -9.56 7.14 -5.04
N LEU A 175 -10.61 7.85 -5.46
CA LEU A 175 -10.71 8.41 -6.81
C LEU A 175 -9.72 9.56 -7.07
N LYS A 176 -9.08 10.07 -6.02
CA LYS A 176 -8.01 11.09 -6.14
C LYS A 176 -6.63 10.49 -6.32
N LEU A 177 -6.44 9.21 -6.00
CA LEU A 177 -5.11 8.58 -5.99
C LEU A 177 -4.43 8.63 -7.36
N SER A 178 -5.17 8.47 -8.45
CA SER A 178 -4.58 8.52 -9.80
C SER A 178 -3.89 9.86 -10.11
N SER A 179 -4.41 10.97 -9.56
CA SER A 179 -3.81 12.31 -9.73
C SER A 179 -2.57 12.53 -8.87
N LEU A 180 -2.34 11.67 -7.87
CA LEU A 180 -1.24 11.77 -6.91
C LEU A 180 -0.05 10.86 -7.27
N MET A 181 -0.15 10.07 -8.35
CA MET A 181 0.93 9.20 -8.82
C MET A 181 2.12 10.01 -9.33
N HIS A 182 3.33 9.56 -8.99
CA HIS A 182 4.57 10.26 -9.29
C HIS A 182 5.09 10.01 -10.71
N PHE A 183 4.75 8.87 -11.32
CA PHE A 183 5.25 8.50 -12.64
C PHE A 183 4.13 8.39 -13.68
N PRO A 184 4.38 8.74 -14.97
CA PRO A 184 3.38 8.54 -16.02
C PRO A 184 2.90 7.09 -16.14
N LEU A 185 3.78 6.11 -15.89
CA LEU A 185 3.46 4.69 -15.90
C LEU A 185 2.45 4.34 -14.81
N THR A 186 2.73 4.70 -13.56
CA THR A 186 1.85 4.39 -12.42
C THR A 186 0.53 5.17 -12.50
N LYS A 187 0.57 6.39 -13.02
CA LYS A 187 -0.63 7.19 -13.29
C LYS A 187 -1.56 6.51 -14.29
N LYS A 188 -1.03 6.00 -15.40
CA LYS A 188 -1.80 5.26 -16.41
C LYS A 188 -2.46 4.01 -15.81
N ILE A 189 -1.71 3.24 -15.03
CA ILE A 189 -2.25 2.05 -14.33
C ILE A 189 -3.37 2.49 -13.36
N ALA A 190 -3.13 3.52 -12.57
CA ALA A 190 -4.11 4.04 -11.60
C ALA A 190 -5.39 4.54 -12.28
N GLU A 191 -5.30 5.20 -13.44
CA GLU A 191 -6.46 5.65 -14.21
C GLU A 191 -7.32 4.47 -14.71
N GLU A 192 -6.70 3.38 -15.17
CA GLU A 192 -7.42 2.17 -15.58
C GLU A 192 -8.10 1.49 -14.38
N GLU A 193 -7.37 1.28 -13.28
CA GLU A 193 -7.93 0.66 -12.07
C GLU A 193 -9.03 1.52 -11.42
N SER A 194 -8.95 2.83 -11.52
CA SER A 194 -9.97 3.76 -11.03
C SER A 194 -11.32 3.63 -11.74
N LYS A 195 -11.37 3.08 -12.95
CA LYS A 195 -12.64 2.84 -13.67
C LYS A 195 -13.52 1.83 -12.93
N ILE A 196 -12.92 0.80 -12.32
CA ILE A 196 -13.62 -0.19 -11.50
C ILE A 196 -14.23 0.48 -10.27
N LEU A 197 -13.45 1.30 -9.58
CA LEU A 197 -13.93 2.05 -8.40
C LEU A 197 -15.07 3.00 -8.74
N LYS A 198 -14.95 3.73 -9.86
CA LYS A 198 -16.01 4.63 -10.34
C LYS A 198 -17.32 3.89 -10.57
N LYS A 199 -17.26 2.79 -11.34
CA LYS A 199 -18.44 1.99 -11.63
C LYS A 199 -19.07 1.44 -10.35
N PHE A 200 -18.25 0.95 -9.42
CA PHE A 200 -18.76 0.43 -8.14
C PHE A 200 -19.39 1.55 -7.30
N ALA A 201 -18.80 2.72 -7.26
CA ALA A 201 -19.33 3.88 -6.55
C ALA A 201 -20.69 4.35 -7.13
N GLU A 202 -20.83 4.37 -8.46
CA GLU A 202 -22.10 4.67 -9.14
C GLU A 202 -23.22 3.67 -8.78
N GLU A 203 -22.90 2.37 -8.73
CA GLU A 203 -23.84 1.34 -8.31
C GLU A 203 -24.22 1.46 -6.81
N MET A 204 -23.26 1.89 -5.97
CA MET A 204 -23.59 2.22 -4.57
C MET A 204 -24.58 3.39 -4.49
N ASP A 205 -24.41 4.46 -5.29
CA ASP A 205 -25.32 5.61 -5.30
C ASP A 205 -26.75 5.18 -5.69
N VAL A 206 -26.89 4.30 -6.68
CA VAL A 206 -28.19 3.72 -7.06
C VAL A 206 -28.82 2.96 -5.89
N SER A 207 -28.01 2.13 -5.21
CA SER A 207 -28.48 1.32 -4.09
C SER A 207 -28.85 2.16 -2.87
N ILE A 208 -28.06 3.19 -2.55
CA ILE A 208 -28.35 4.16 -1.48
C ILE A 208 -29.68 4.89 -1.76
N ASN A 209 -29.91 5.32 -3.01
CA ASN A 209 -31.14 5.99 -3.37
C ASN A 209 -32.35 5.07 -3.24
N ARG A 210 -32.25 3.80 -3.64
CA ARG A 210 -33.34 2.81 -3.48
C ARG A 210 -33.68 2.52 -2.03
N SER A 211 -32.77 2.72 -1.09
CA SER A 211 -33.00 2.52 0.34
C SER A 211 -33.73 3.68 1.02
N LYS A 212 -33.99 4.79 0.32
CA LYS A 212 -34.71 5.95 0.86
C LYS A 212 -36.23 5.78 0.72
N LEU A 213 -36.97 6.15 1.75
CA LEU A 213 -38.44 6.10 1.74
C LEU A 213 -39.06 6.88 0.57
N GLY A 214 -38.48 8.05 0.21
CA GLY A 214 -38.89 8.86 -0.93
C GLY A 214 -38.87 8.07 -2.25
N PHE A 215 -37.78 7.33 -2.52
CA PHE A 215 -37.69 6.49 -3.71
C PHE A 215 -38.82 5.43 -3.75
N LEU A 216 -39.13 4.79 -2.59
CA LEU A 216 -40.24 3.83 -2.51
C LEU A 216 -41.57 4.51 -2.84
N LEU A 217 -41.83 5.67 -2.26
CA LEU A 217 -43.11 6.39 -2.46
C LEU A 217 -43.28 6.87 -3.92
N ASP A 218 -42.22 7.38 -4.54
CA ASP A 218 -42.23 7.83 -5.94
C ASP A 218 -42.50 6.70 -6.95
N ASN A 219 -42.20 5.44 -6.59
CA ASN A 219 -42.43 4.28 -7.45
C ASN A 219 -43.73 3.51 -7.15
N LEU A 220 -44.55 4.04 -6.24
CA LEU A 220 -45.89 3.49 -5.95
C LEU A 220 -47.02 4.21 -6.70
N ILE A 221 -46.70 5.30 -7.36
CA ILE A 221 -47.61 6.13 -8.16
C ILE A 221 -47.38 5.86 -9.64
#